data_419b1ea450a5423d632cc95eb7526576
#
_entry.id   419b1ea450a5423d632cc95eb7526576
#
_cell.length_a   1.000
_cell.length_b   1.000
_cell.length_c   1.000
_cell.angle_alpha   90.00
_cell.angle_beta   90.00
_cell.angle_gamma   90.00
#
_symmetry.space_group_name_H-M   'P 1'
#
loop_
_entity.id
_entity.type
_entity.pdbx_description
1 polymer ?
#
loop_
_entity_poly.entity_id
_entity_poly.type
_entity_poly.pdbx_seq_one_letter_code
_entity_poly.pdbx_strand_id
1 'polypeptide(L)'
;MIPTDSLVQLRQRLDRLPPKSPERAAQVAAVAQVYGVSSTTVYRALRALLKPRAAHRTDRGTPRGLPKTELERYCELIAALKLRTTNKQGRHLSTQRAIELLEQYGVETPQGLMRAPQGVLHKTTINAYLRQWHLDHPRLTRQPPAVRFEAEHSNDCWQFDMSPSDLKHLATPAWIDPSKGEPTLMLFSVVDDRSGVSYMEYRCVYGEDAESALRFLFNAMAPKAEPAFPFQGRPQLLYLDNGPVAKSRVFQTVMQALGIAWQTHMPAGKDGTRVTARSKGKVERPFRTVKEAHETLYHFHQPDTEAQANEWLLR
;
A
#
# COMPACT_ATOMS: atom_id res chain seq x y z
N MET A 1 14.18 37.50 -3.95
CA MET A 1 13.55 37.24 -2.61
C MET A 1 14.59 37.53 -1.55
N ILE A 2 14.25 38.21 -0.44
CA ILE A 2 15.20 38.47 0.64
C ILE A 2 15.31 37.25 1.54
N PRO A 3 16.50 36.68 1.80
CA PRO A 3 16.68 35.56 2.70
C PRO A 3 16.24 35.87 4.13
N THR A 4 15.68 34.90 4.82
CA THR A 4 15.17 35.07 6.19
C THR A 4 16.28 35.53 7.16
N ASP A 5 17.48 34.97 7.03
CA ASP A 5 18.63 35.33 7.87
C ASP A 5 19.02 36.78 7.73
N SER A 6 19.01 37.32 6.50
CA SER A 6 19.28 38.74 6.24
C SER A 6 18.22 39.67 6.86
N LEU A 7 16.96 39.22 6.86
CA LEU A 7 15.88 39.98 7.51
C LEU A 7 16.00 39.93 9.05
N VAL A 8 16.42 38.82 9.62
CA VAL A 8 16.68 38.65 11.07
C VAL A 8 17.84 39.59 11.49
N GLN A 9 18.94 39.55 10.73
CA GLN A 9 20.08 40.44 11.00
C GLN A 9 19.71 41.93 10.87
N LEU A 10 18.97 42.30 9.81
CA LEU A 10 18.46 43.65 9.67
C LEU A 10 17.58 44.02 10.88
N ARG A 11 16.70 43.16 11.30
CA ARG A 11 15.84 43.39 12.46
C ARG A 11 16.64 43.67 13.72
N GLN A 12 17.66 42.87 14.02
CA GLN A 12 18.53 43.04 15.18
C GLN A 12 19.27 44.41 15.15
N ARG A 13 19.71 44.86 13.96
CA ARG A 13 20.30 46.17 13.78
C ARG A 13 19.29 47.30 14.03
N LEU A 14 18.06 47.14 13.49
CA LEU A 14 17.00 48.12 13.67
C LEU A 14 16.54 48.25 15.13
N ASP A 15 16.55 47.17 15.89
CA ASP A 15 16.14 47.17 17.29
C ASP A 15 17.13 47.94 18.21
N ARG A 16 18.37 48.09 17.76
CA ARG A 16 19.41 48.91 18.45
C ARG A 16 19.32 50.42 18.17
N LEU A 17 18.52 50.82 17.18
CA LEU A 17 18.38 52.18 16.74
C LEU A 17 17.09 52.82 17.27
N PRO A 18 17.08 54.11 17.61
CA PRO A 18 15.88 54.82 18.08
C PRO A 18 14.72 54.70 17.06
N PRO A 19 13.48 54.61 17.50
CA PRO A 19 12.32 54.61 16.61
C PRO A 19 12.30 55.87 15.74
N LYS A 20 11.99 55.72 14.44
CA LYS A 20 11.90 56.79 13.43
C LYS A 20 13.22 57.55 13.16
N SER A 21 14.39 57.03 13.56
CA SER A 21 15.66 57.66 13.23
C SER A 21 15.96 57.56 11.74
N PRO A 22 16.69 58.56 11.15
CA PRO A 22 17.15 58.51 9.74
C PRO A 22 17.99 57.26 9.45
N GLU A 23 18.77 56.80 10.41
CA GLU A 23 19.65 55.66 10.30
C GLU A 23 18.86 54.34 10.07
N ARG A 24 17.67 54.22 10.67
CA ARG A 24 16.78 53.06 10.39
C ARG A 24 16.35 53.06 8.93
N ALA A 25 16.00 54.22 8.38
CA ALA A 25 15.61 54.35 6.98
C ALA A 25 16.77 54.00 6.04
N ALA A 26 17.98 54.47 6.38
CA ALA A 26 19.20 54.17 5.64
C ALA A 26 19.53 52.67 5.63
N GLN A 27 19.42 51.96 6.79
CA GLN A 27 19.64 50.51 6.87
C GLN A 27 18.64 49.72 6.01
N VAL A 28 17.38 50.12 6.01
CA VAL A 28 16.35 49.52 5.18
C VAL A 28 16.59 49.77 3.70
N ALA A 29 17.00 51.01 3.34
CA ALA A 29 17.33 51.38 1.96
C ALA A 29 18.54 50.60 1.42
N ALA A 30 19.58 50.43 2.26
CA ALA A 30 20.75 49.62 1.90
C ALA A 30 20.38 48.17 1.58
N VAL A 31 19.56 47.54 2.42
CA VAL A 31 19.08 46.18 2.14
C VAL A 31 18.18 46.14 0.91
N ALA A 32 17.32 47.13 0.71
CA ALA A 32 16.49 47.24 -0.47
C ALA A 32 17.34 47.30 -1.75
N GLN A 33 18.43 48.05 -1.73
CA GLN A 33 19.37 48.19 -2.85
C GLN A 33 20.12 46.87 -3.12
N VAL A 34 20.63 46.19 -2.07
CA VAL A 34 21.35 44.90 -2.20
C VAL A 34 20.48 43.83 -2.86
N TYR A 35 19.21 43.80 -2.53
CA TYR A 35 18.31 42.78 -3.07
C TYR A 35 17.44 43.25 -4.25
N GLY A 36 17.66 44.44 -4.77
CA GLY A 36 16.94 45.01 -5.92
C GLY A 36 15.42 45.14 -5.67
N VAL A 37 15.01 45.48 -4.45
CA VAL A 37 13.60 45.61 -4.06
C VAL A 37 13.31 47.00 -3.47
N SER A 38 12.03 47.37 -3.38
CA SER A 38 11.66 48.64 -2.72
C SER A 38 11.78 48.56 -1.18
N SER A 39 12.06 49.68 -0.52
CA SER A 39 12.05 49.78 0.94
C SER A 39 10.71 49.31 1.55
N THR A 40 9.60 49.56 0.86
CA THR A 40 8.27 49.05 1.24
C THR A 40 8.22 47.53 1.27
N THR A 41 8.89 46.86 0.32
CA THR A 41 8.99 45.39 0.30
C THR A 41 9.78 44.85 1.48
N VAL A 42 10.90 45.53 1.85
CA VAL A 42 11.69 45.16 3.05
C VAL A 42 10.86 45.33 4.31
N TYR A 43 10.16 46.45 4.51
CA TYR A 43 9.28 46.65 5.66
C TYR A 43 8.15 45.64 5.71
N ARG A 44 7.59 45.22 4.57
CA ARG A 44 6.57 44.17 4.50
C ARG A 44 7.14 42.82 4.93
N ALA A 45 8.35 42.48 4.49
CA ALA A 45 9.03 41.25 4.87
C ALA A 45 9.38 41.22 6.37
N LEU A 46 9.90 42.31 6.92
CA LEU A 46 10.16 42.48 8.36
C LEU A 46 8.88 42.31 9.19
N ARG A 47 7.76 42.89 8.72
CA ARG A 47 6.45 42.75 9.39
C ARG A 47 5.94 41.32 9.34
N ALA A 48 6.18 40.59 8.25
CA ALA A 48 5.81 39.20 8.09
C ALA A 48 6.58 38.27 9.02
N LEU A 49 7.84 38.59 9.38
CA LEU A 49 8.61 37.87 10.40
C LEU A 49 7.99 37.98 11.80
N LEU A 50 7.48 39.19 12.13
CA LEU A 50 6.92 39.43 13.47
C LEU A 50 5.49 38.93 13.64
N LYS A 51 4.72 39.05 12.60
CA LYS A 51 3.32 38.62 12.56
C LYS A 51 3.10 37.85 11.26
N PRO A 52 3.48 36.57 11.22
CA PRO A 52 3.19 35.75 10.05
C PRO A 52 1.69 35.86 9.77
N ARG A 53 1.33 36.12 8.52
CA ARG A 53 -0.07 36.11 8.11
C ARG A 53 -0.63 34.74 8.44
N ALA A 54 -1.73 34.70 9.19
CA ALA A 54 -2.46 33.48 9.34
C ALA A 54 -2.74 32.91 7.94
N ALA A 55 -2.34 31.66 7.70
CA ALA A 55 -2.49 31.00 6.40
C ALA A 55 -3.96 30.98 5.96
N HIS A 56 -4.86 31.17 6.90
CA HIS A 56 -6.30 31.11 6.70
C HIS A 56 -7.04 32.17 7.51
N ARG A 57 -8.21 32.54 7.07
CA ARG A 57 -9.12 33.41 7.82
C ARG A 57 -9.49 32.74 9.16
N THR A 58 -9.72 33.53 10.20
CA THR A 58 -10.07 33.04 11.56
C THR A 58 -11.39 32.27 11.59
N ASP A 59 -12.29 32.53 10.66
CA ASP A 59 -13.59 31.85 10.52
C ASP A 59 -13.54 30.63 9.57
N ARG A 60 -12.35 30.23 9.11
CA ARG A 60 -12.22 29.05 8.28
C ARG A 60 -12.63 27.79 9.04
N GLY A 61 -13.54 27.03 8.44
CA GLY A 61 -14.06 25.80 9.04
C GLY A 61 -15.24 26.00 9.96
N THR A 62 -15.73 27.24 10.13
CA THR A 62 -16.97 27.52 10.85
C THR A 62 -18.12 27.58 9.84
N PRO A 63 -19.15 26.72 9.97
CA PRO A 63 -20.33 26.77 9.12
C PRO A 63 -21.10 28.08 9.33
N ARG A 64 -21.60 28.69 8.24
CA ARG A 64 -22.37 29.96 8.31
C ARG A 64 -23.87 29.77 8.09
N GLY A 65 -24.25 28.72 7.35
CA GLY A 65 -25.65 28.48 6.97
C GLY A 65 -26.42 27.54 7.89
N LEU A 66 -25.70 26.70 8.64
CA LEU A 66 -26.29 25.70 9.55
C LEU A 66 -25.43 25.60 10.83
N PRO A 67 -26.02 25.21 11.97
CA PRO A 67 -25.25 24.82 13.14
C PRO A 67 -24.24 23.73 12.82
N LYS A 68 -23.04 23.80 13.40
CA LYS A 68 -21.98 22.84 13.13
C LYS A 68 -22.42 21.39 13.35
N THR A 69 -23.11 21.14 14.45
CA THR A 69 -23.61 19.80 14.82
C THR A 69 -24.61 19.24 13.81
N GLU A 70 -25.45 20.07 13.25
CA GLU A 70 -26.42 19.66 12.25
C GLU A 70 -25.76 19.39 10.89
N LEU A 71 -24.83 20.26 10.47
CA LEU A 71 -24.06 20.06 9.26
C LEU A 71 -23.18 18.79 9.34
N GLU A 72 -22.61 18.51 10.51
CA GLU A 72 -21.81 17.31 10.77
C GLU A 72 -22.65 16.05 10.56
N ARG A 73 -23.86 16.01 11.12
CA ARG A 73 -24.81 14.90 10.90
C ARG A 73 -25.16 14.70 9.42
N TYR A 74 -25.43 15.77 8.66
CA TYR A 74 -25.67 15.63 7.23
C TYR A 74 -24.45 15.13 6.47
N CYS A 75 -23.24 15.57 6.84
CA CYS A 75 -22.02 15.07 6.24
C CYS A 75 -21.80 13.58 6.56
N GLU A 76 -22.07 13.12 7.77
CA GLU A 76 -22.02 11.72 8.18
C GLU A 76 -22.98 10.86 7.37
N LEU A 77 -24.24 11.32 7.21
CA LEU A 77 -25.24 10.62 6.40
C LEU A 77 -24.84 10.53 4.93
N ILE A 78 -24.33 11.62 4.36
CA ILE A 78 -23.83 11.62 2.98
C ILE A 78 -22.64 10.68 2.82
N ALA A 79 -21.73 10.65 3.78
CA ALA A 79 -20.60 9.72 3.79
C ALA A 79 -21.08 8.26 3.87
N ALA A 80 -22.03 7.96 4.75
CA ALA A 80 -22.64 6.64 4.89
C ALA A 80 -23.37 6.20 3.61
N LEU A 81 -24.15 7.07 2.97
CA LEU A 81 -24.80 6.80 1.69
C LEU A 81 -23.77 6.46 0.61
N LYS A 82 -22.67 7.21 0.53
CA LYS A 82 -21.59 6.94 -0.42
C LYS A 82 -20.94 5.59 -0.17
N LEU A 83 -20.65 5.24 1.08
CA LEU A 83 -20.08 3.94 1.42
C LEU A 83 -21.01 2.78 1.06
N ARG A 84 -22.30 2.87 1.44
CA ARG A 84 -23.29 1.82 1.15
C ARG A 84 -23.54 1.62 -0.34
N THR A 85 -23.40 2.65 -1.15
CA THR A 85 -23.60 2.57 -2.61
C THR A 85 -22.33 2.25 -3.38
N THR A 86 -21.19 2.07 -2.70
CA THR A 86 -19.93 1.73 -3.36
C THR A 86 -20.00 0.32 -3.93
N ASN A 87 -19.81 0.19 -5.24
CA ASN A 87 -19.76 -1.10 -5.93
C ASN A 87 -18.32 -1.66 -5.99
N LYS A 88 -18.16 -2.87 -6.54
CA LYS A 88 -16.86 -3.55 -6.67
C LYS A 88 -15.84 -2.76 -7.51
N GLN A 89 -16.29 -1.88 -8.41
CA GLN A 89 -15.44 -0.98 -9.21
C GLN A 89 -15.14 0.36 -8.55
N GLY A 90 -15.56 0.56 -7.28
CA GLY A 90 -15.35 1.81 -6.53
C GLY A 90 -16.29 2.95 -6.93
N ARG A 91 -17.28 2.72 -7.81
CA ARG A 91 -18.30 3.72 -8.15
C ARG A 91 -19.28 3.84 -6.98
N HIS A 92 -19.61 5.06 -6.63
CA HIS A 92 -20.52 5.39 -5.54
C HIS A 92 -21.39 6.60 -5.87
N LEU A 93 -22.41 6.82 -5.06
CA LEU A 93 -23.33 7.94 -5.18
C LEU A 93 -22.58 9.28 -5.17
N SER A 94 -22.92 10.19 -6.09
CA SER A 94 -22.34 11.53 -6.10
C SER A 94 -22.86 12.36 -4.91
N THR A 95 -22.08 13.36 -4.47
CA THR A 95 -22.50 14.26 -3.37
C THR A 95 -23.79 14.99 -3.71
N GLN A 96 -23.97 15.42 -4.96
CA GLN A 96 -25.18 16.09 -5.41
C GLN A 96 -26.39 15.17 -5.27
N ARG A 97 -26.29 13.92 -5.74
CA ARG A 97 -27.39 12.97 -5.65
C ARG A 97 -27.72 12.56 -4.21
N ALA A 98 -26.71 12.49 -3.34
CA ALA A 98 -26.90 12.24 -1.91
C ALA A 98 -27.66 13.40 -1.23
N ILE A 99 -27.36 14.65 -1.58
CA ILE A 99 -28.10 15.83 -1.10
C ILE A 99 -29.57 15.76 -1.57
N GLU A 100 -29.81 15.52 -2.84
CA GLU A 100 -31.16 15.39 -3.39
C GLU A 100 -31.98 14.32 -2.68
N LEU A 101 -31.39 13.15 -2.39
CA LEU A 101 -32.05 12.09 -1.65
C LEU A 101 -32.39 12.51 -0.22
N LEU A 102 -31.48 13.19 0.46
CA LEU A 102 -31.71 13.71 1.81
C LEU A 102 -32.81 14.78 1.84
N GLU A 103 -32.85 15.64 0.84
CA GLU A 103 -33.87 16.70 0.73
C GLU A 103 -35.26 16.16 0.34
N GLN A 104 -35.30 15.18 -0.56
CA GLN A 104 -36.60 14.66 -1.08
C GLN A 104 -37.19 13.59 -0.15
N TYR A 105 -36.42 12.65 0.28
CA TYR A 105 -36.88 11.44 0.99
C TYR A 105 -36.43 11.37 2.44
N GLY A 106 -35.27 11.97 2.76
CA GLY A 106 -34.59 11.75 4.03
C GLY A 106 -33.91 10.37 4.12
N VAL A 107 -33.31 10.09 5.27
CA VAL A 107 -32.69 8.81 5.61
C VAL A 107 -33.15 8.39 7.00
N GLU A 108 -33.60 7.15 7.14
CA GLU A 108 -33.89 6.56 8.46
C GLU A 108 -32.62 6.34 9.24
N THR A 109 -32.62 6.84 10.46
CA THR A 109 -31.57 6.68 11.45
C THR A 109 -32.12 6.08 12.74
N PRO A 110 -31.30 5.58 13.65
CA PRO A 110 -31.77 5.11 14.95
C PRO A 110 -32.53 6.18 15.77
N GLN A 111 -32.32 7.46 15.43
CA GLN A 111 -33.02 8.61 16.06
C GLN A 111 -34.27 9.05 15.29
N GLY A 112 -34.64 8.34 14.22
CA GLY A 112 -35.78 8.65 13.38
C GLY A 112 -35.41 9.12 11.97
N LEU A 113 -36.41 9.53 11.20
CA LEU A 113 -36.23 10.02 9.82
C LEU A 113 -35.54 11.38 9.85
N MET A 114 -34.34 11.45 9.25
CA MET A 114 -33.58 12.68 9.09
C MET A 114 -33.69 13.21 7.67
N ARG A 115 -34.23 14.40 7.50
CA ARG A 115 -34.45 15.07 6.23
C ARG A 115 -33.78 16.44 6.22
N ALA A 116 -33.05 16.75 5.14
CA ALA A 116 -32.45 18.07 4.99
C ALA A 116 -33.43 19.09 4.45
N PRO A 117 -33.38 20.36 4.91
CA PRO A 117 -34.15 21.43 4.30
C PRO A 117 -33.72 21.64 2.84
N GLN A 118 -34.69 21.90 1.98
CA GLN A 118 -34.43 22.11 0.54
C GLN A 118 -33.52 23.31 0.29
N GLY A 119 -32.52 23.13 -0.58
CA GLY A 119 -31.61 24.18 -1.05
C GLY A 119 -30.61 24.70 -0.04
N VAL A 120 -30.54 24.13 1.16
CA VAL A 120 -29.61 24.56 2.22
C VAL A 120 -28.21 23.87 2.06
N LEU A 121 -28.21 22.64 1.58
CA LEU A 121 -26.98 21.88 1.39
C LEU A 121 -26.39 22.12 0.00
N HIS A 122 -25.23 22.77 -0.07
CA HIS A 122 -24.52 22.99 -1.33
C HIS A 122 -23.38 21.99 -1.51
N LYS A 123 -23.30 21.34 -2.68
CA LYS A 123 -22.27 20.34 -3.04
C LYS A 123 -20.85 20.79 -2.70
N THR A 124 -20.50 22.05 -3.01
CA THR A 124 -19.15 22.60 -2.75
C THR A 124 -18.86 22.69 -1.26
N THR A 125 -19.83 23.16 -0.48
CA THR A 125 -19.77 23.26 0.98
C THR A 125 -19.62 21.88 1.62
N ILE A 126 -20.53 20.96 1.27
CA ILE A 126 -20.49 19.58 1.78
C ILE A 126 -19.16 18.91 1.46
N ASN A 127 -18.66 19.00 0.22
CA ASN A 127 -17.37 18.41 -0.14
C ASN A 127 -16.19 19.04 0.63
N ALA A 128 -16.25 20.33 0.97
CA ALA A 128 -15.23 20.98 1.79
C ALA A 128 -15.24 20.41 3.21
N TYR A 129 -16.41 20.26 3.83
CA TYR A 129 -16.54 19.72 5.19
C TYR A 129 -16.26 18.22 5.25
N LEU A 130 -16.67 17.41 4.25
CA LEU A 130 -16.30 16.01 4.16
C LEU A 130 -14.78 15.84 4.20
N ARG A 131 -14.03 16.68 3.48
CA ARG A 131 -12.55 16.65 3.53
C ARG A 131 -12.00 17.14 4.88
N GLN A 132 -12.57 18.22 5.42
CA GLN A 132 -12.12 18.80 6.69
C GLN A 132 -12.32 17.85 7.86
N TRP A 133 -13.43 17.11 7.89
CA TRP A 133 -13.76 16.13 8.94
C TRP A 133 -13.32 14.70 8.62
N HIS A 134 -12.53 14.52 7.55
CA HIS A 134 -12.03 13.21 7.13
C HIS A 134 -13.11 12.18 6.77
N LEU A 135 -14.28 12.64 6.37
CA LEU A 135 -15.43 11.84 5.93
C LEU A 135 -15.47 11.65 4.40
N ASP A 136 -14.46 12.09 3.68
CA ASP A 136 -14.38 11.90 2.23
C ASP A 136 -14.16 10.43 1.87
N HIS A 137 -14.86 9.96 0.85
CA HIS A 137 -14.90 8.57 0.42
C HIS A 137 -13.49 7.93 0.25
N PRO A 138 -12.47 8.58 -0.37
CA PRO A 138 -11.14 7.99 -0.48
C PRO A 138 -10.45 7.72 0.86
N ARG A 139 -10.74 8.51 1.91
CA ARG A 139 -10.18 8.30 3.25
C ARG A 139 -10.91 7.20 4.00
N LEU A 140 -12.25 7.20 3.92
CA LEU A 140 -13.06 6.18 4.58
C LEU A 140 -12.87 4.77 3.99
N THR A 141 -12.57 4.69 2.69
CA THR A 141 -12.27 3.43 1.99
C THR A 141 -10.79 3.09 1.97
N ARG A 142 -9.93 3.99 2.48
CA ARG A 142 -8.49 3.76 2.54
C ARG A 142 -8.20 2.60 3.49
N GLN A 143 -7.59 1.57 2.93
CA GLN A 143 -7.09 0.49 3.76
C GLN A 143 -6.03 1.02 4.75
N PRO A 144 -5.98 0.50 5.98
CA PRO A 144 -4.93 0.84 6.91
C PRO A 144 -3.56 0.63 6.23
N PRO A 145 -2.55 1.46 6.55
CA PRO A 145 -1.23 1.28 6.00
C PRO A 145 -0.77 -0.16 6.30
N ALA A 146 -0.33 -0.86 5.27
CA ALA A 146 0.25 -2.17 5.46
C ALA A 146 1.50 -2.01 6.34
N VAL A 147 1.46 -2.57 7.54
CA VAL A 147 2.65 -2.67 8.38
C VAL A 147 3.58 -3.63 7.66
N ARG A 148 4.79 -3.17 7.33
CA ARG A 148 5.81 -4.03 6.72
C ARG A 148 6.29 -5.01 7.79
N PHE A 149 5.92 -6.27 7.65
CA PHE A 149 6.53 -7.34 8.42
C PHE A 149 7.93 -7.61 7.85
N GLU A 150 8.89 -7.75 8.71
CA GLU A 150 10.24 -8.19 8.38
C GLU A 150 10.76 -9.05 9.52
N ALA A 151 11.18 -10.28 9.21
CA ALA A 151 11.75 -11.20 10.18
C ALA A 151 13.06 -10.65 10.75
N GLU A 152 13.39 -10.97 11.99
CA GLU A 152 14.63 -10.49 12.64
C GLU A 152 15.86 -11.19 12.09
N HIS A 153 15.74 -12.50 11.82
CA HIS A 153 16.84 -13.33 11.33
C HIS A 153 16.41 -14.15 10.11
N SER A 154 17.40 -14.59 9.34
CA SER A 154 17.19 -15.58 8.27
C SER A 154 16.67 -16.89 8.86
N ASN A 155 15.77 -17.55 8.13
CA ASN A 155 15.02 -18.73 8.55
C ASN A 155 13.98 -18.51 9.67
N ASP A 156 13.75 -17.29 10.17
CA ASP A 156 12.64 -17.03 11.06
C ASP A 156 11.29 -17.17 10.33
N CYS A 157 11.21 -16.67 9.10
CA CYS A 157 10.00 -16.75 8.29
C CYS A 157 10.32 -16.96 6.81
N TRP A 158 9.76 -17.99 6.22
CA TRP A 158 9.74 -18.18 4.78
C TRP A 158 8.35 -17.94 4.20
N GLN A 159 8.28 -17.24 3.06
CA GLN A 159 7.06 -17.05 2.30
C GLN A 159 7.05 -18.03 1.13
N PHE A 160 6.04 -18.90 1.05
CA PHE A 160 5.89 -19.92 0.02
C PHE A 160 4.71 -19.60 -0.89
N ASP A 161 4.89 -19.82 -2.20
CA ASP A 161 3.84 -19.70 -3.20
C ASP A 161 4.12 -20.55 -4.44
N MET A 162 3.10 -20.74 -5.27
CA MET A 162 3.15 -21.49 -6.51
C MET A 162 2.46 -20.70 -7.63
N SER A 163 2.99 -20.79 -8.84
CA SER A 163 2.41 -20.13 -10.00
C SER A 163 2.50 -21.02 -11.23
N PRO A 164 1.45 -21.13 -12.06
CA PRO A 164 1.57 -21.81 -13.37
C PRO A 164 2.71 -21.21 -14.17
N SER A 165 3.51 -22.07 -14.81
CA SER A 165 4.58 -21.64 -15.69
C SER A 165 4.06 -21.33 -17.09
N ASP A 166 4.67 -20.34 -17.73
CA ASP A 166 4.39 -20.01 -19.13
C ASP A 166 5.29 -20.78 -20.13
N LEU A 167 6.23 -21.62 -19.62
CA LEU A 167 7.04 -22.50 -20.46
C LEU A 167 6.15 -23.56 -21.11
N LYS A 168 6.31 -23.74 -22.42
CA LYS A 168 5.55 -24.69 -23.23
C LYS A 168 6.48 -25.78 -23.76
N HIS A 169 5.91 -26.90 -24.18
CA HIS A 169 6.62 -27.96 -24.90
C HIS A 169 7.69 -28.75 -24.13
N LEU A 170 7.66 -28.72 -22.80
CA LEU A 170 8.48 -29.65 -22.02
C LEU A 170 8.02 -31.09 -22.19
N ALA A 171 8.97 -32.01 -22.32
CA ALA A 171 8.68 -33.43 -22.32
C ALA A 171 8.00 -33.84 -21.01
N THR A 172 6.90 -34.56 -21.12
CA THR A 172 6.19 -35.09 -19.95
C THR A 172 7.10 -36.07 -19.20
N PRO A 173 7.36 -35.88 -17.90
CA PRO A 173 8.19 -36.79 -17.13
C PRO A 173 7.65 -38.21 -17.14
N ALA A 174 8.55 -39.23 -17.14
CA ALA A 174 8.17 -40.62 -17.22
C ALA A 174 7.34 -41.14 -16.01
N TRP A 175 7.36 -40.39 -14.89
CA TRP A 175 6.60 -40.73 -13.70
C TRP A 175 5.14 -40.23 -13.71
N ILE A 176 4.78 -39.43 -14.70
CA ILE A 176 3.41 -38.92 -14.87
C ILE A 176 2.48 -40.04 -15.28
N ASP A 177 1.38 -40.15 -14.59
CA ASP A 177 0.31 -41.10 -14.87
C ASP A 177 -0.71 -40.50 -15.86
N PRO A 178 -0.75 -40.95 -17.12
CA PRO A 178 -1.65 -40.38 -18.14
C PRO A 178 -3.13 -40.47 -17.78
N SER A 179 -3.51 -41.41 -16.87
CA SER A 179 -4.91 -41.59 -16.44
C SER A 179 -5.43 -40.45 -15.59
N LYS A 180 -4.52 -39.63 -15.00
CA LYS A 180 -4.87 -38.49 -14.17
C LYS A 180 -5.06 -37.19 -14.95
N GLY A 181 -4.94 -37.23 -16.28
CA GLY A 181 -5.05 -36.06 -17.15
C GLY A 181 -3.71 -35.43 -17.53
N GLU A 182 -3.75 -34.24 -18.10
CA GLU A 182 -2.54 -33.52 -18.47
C GLU A 182 -1.91 -32.80 -17.27
N PRO A 183 -0.61 -33.01 -17.00
CA PRO A 183 0.08 -32.29 -15.95
C PRO A 183 0.28 -30.83 -16.32
N THR A 184 0.34 -29.98 -15.33
CA THR A 184 0.68 -28.57 -15.47
C THR A 184 2.08 -28.32 -14.94
N LEU A 185 2.90 -27.62 -15.70
CA LEU A 185 4.18 -27.15 -15.21
C LEU A 185 3.94 -25.97 -14.25
N MET A 186 4.33 -26.14 -13.00
CA MET A 186 4.23 -25.11 -11.98
C MET A 186 5.61 -24.63 -11.55
N LEU A 187 5.74 -23.33 -11.33
CA LEU A 187 6.90 -22.72 -10.72
C LEU A 187 6.62 -22.57 -9.23
N PHE A 188 7.40 -23.24 -8.41
CA PHE A 188 7.38 -23.15 -6.94
C PHE A 188 8.40 -22.12 -6.48
N SER A 189 8.07 -21.34 -5.49
CA SER A 189 8.96 -20.33 -4.93
C SER A 189 8.86 -20.29 -3.42
N VAL A 190 9.99 -20.17 -2.76
CA VAL A 190 10.10 -19.81 -1.36
C VAL A 190 11.12 -18.68 -1.20
N VAL A 191 10.77 -17.70 -0.37
CA VAL A 191 11.61 -16.53 -0.10
C VAL A 191 11.83 -16.43 1.40
N ASP A 192 13.09 -16.32 1.82
CA ASP A 192 13.41 -15.95 3.18
C ASP A 192 13.06 -14.47 3.42
N ASP A 193 12.20 -14.23 4.41
CA ASP A 193 11.65 -12.90 4.64
C ASP A 193 12.71 -11.88 5.05
N ARG A 194 13.75 -12.30 5.76
CA ARG A 194 14.83 -11.42 6.23
C ARG A 194 15.81 -11.06 5.12
N SER A 195 16.40 -12.06 4.48
CA SER A 195 17.43 -11.84 3.47
C SER A 195 16.88 -11.46 2.10
N GLY A 196 15.63 -11.85 1.82
CA GLY A 196 15.04 -11.72 0.50
C GLY A 196 15.58 -12.70 -0.54
N VAL A 197 16.45 -13.62 -0.12
CA VAL A 197 16.96 -14.70 -0.99
C VAL A 197 15.80 -15.66 -1.27
N SER A 198 15.70 -16.12 -2.51
CA SER A 198 14.66 -17.04 -2.95
C SER A 198 15.26 -18.34 -3.47
N TYR A 199 14.53 -19.44 -3.26
CA TYR A 199 14.77 -20.71 -3.93
C TYR A 199 13.54 -21.07 -4.76
N MET A 200 13.74 -21.55 -5.97
CA MET A 200 12.67 -21.84 -6.92
C MET A 200 12.92 -23.15 -7.66
N GLU A 201 11.83 -23.84 -8.05
CA GLU A 201 11.87 -25.04 -8.89
C GLU A 201 10.69 -25.06 -9.83
N TYR A 202 10.90 -25.55 -11.03
CA TYR A 202 9.83 -26.04 -11.92
C TYR A 202 9.49 -27.48 -11.60
N ARG A 203 8.19 -27.78 -11.52
CA ARG A 203 7.67 -29.14 -11.31
C ARG A 203 6.44 -29.39 -12.16
N CYS A 204 6.42 -30.51 -12.84
CA CYS A 204 5.21 -31.02 -13.47
C CYS A 204 4.30 -31.65 -12.39
N VAL A 205 3.09 -31.14 -12.29
CA VAL A 205 2.13 -31.55 -11.24
C VAL A 205 0.71 -31.59 -11.78
N TYR A 206 -0.18 -32.30 -11.10
CA TYR A 206 -1.61 -32.30 -11.44
C TYR A 206 -2.41 -31.19 -10.74
N GLY A 207 -1.77 -30.08 -10.41
CA GLY A 207 -2.32 -28.95 -9.69
C GLY A 207 -1.58 -28.66 -8.39
N GLU A 208 -2.20 -27.90 -7.50
CA GLU A 208 -1.62 -27.55 -6.21
C GLU A 208 -1.76 -28.72 -5.24
N ASP A 209 -0.79 -29.63 -5.22
CA ASP A 209 -0.78 -30.79 -4.32
C ASP A 209 0.24 -30.69 -3.19
N ALA A 210 -0.06 -31.32 -2.06
CA ALA A 210 0.77 -31.26 -0.87
C ALA A 210 2.07 -32.05 -1.00
N GLU A 211 2.10 -33.12 -1.78
CA GLU A 211 3.29 -33.95 -1.95
C GLU A 211 4.38 -33.17 -2.70
N SER A 212 4.01 -32.56 -3.82
CA SER A 212 4.94 -31.75 -4.62
C SER A 212 5.43 -30.54 -3.83
N ALA A 213 4.55 -29.89 -3.06
CA ALA A 213 4.93 -28.78 -2.19
C ALA A 213 5.93 -29.21 -1.10
N LEU A 214 5.70 -30.37 -0.47
CA LEU A 214 6.61 -30.93 0.53
C LEU A 214 7.98 -31.30 -0.06
N ARG A 215 7.99 -31.97 -1.22
CA ARG A 215 9.24 -32.29 -1.93
C ARG A 215 10.04 -31.03 -2.25
N PHE A 216 9.38 -30.00 -2.75
CA PHE A 216 10.00 -28.70 -3.00
C PHE A 216 10.56 -28.08 -1.70
N LEU A 217 9.81 -28.08 -0.61
CA LEU A 217 10.26 -27.54 0.67
C LEU A 217 11.46 -28.32 1.24
N PHE A 218 11.49 -29.64 1.11
CA PHE A 218 12.65 -30.45 1.49
C PHE A 218 13.89 -30.07 0.68
N ASN A 219 13.75 -29.88 -0.64
CA ASN A 219 14.84 -29.43 -1.48
C ASN A 219 15.28 -27.99 -1.11
N ALA A 220 14.33 -27.12 -0.76
CA ALA A 220 14.64 -25.78 -0.30
C ALA A 220 15.45 -25.78 1.00
N MET A 221 15.11 -26.67 1.94
CA MET A 221 15.83 -26.82 3.24
C MET A 221 17.20 -27.47 3.11
N ALA A 222 17.39 -28.34 2.12
CA ALA A 222 18.65 -29.04 1.90
C ALA A 222 19.78 -28.11 1.46
N PRO A 223 21.04 -28.42 1.81
CA PRO A 223 22.20 -27.77 1.21
C PRO A 223 22.17 -27.89 -0.31
N LYS A 224 22.61 -26.85 -1.00
CA LYS A 224 22.66 -26.84 -2.47
C LYS A 224 24.01 -27.35 -2.97
N ALA A 225 24.00 -27.96 -4.16
CA ALA A 225 25.23 -28.38 -4.82
C ALA A 225 26.16 -27.20 -5.16
N GLU A 226 25.57 -26.04 -5.47
CA GLU A 226 26.28 -24.79 -5.72
C GLU A 226 26.68 -24.13 -4.40
N PRO A 227 27.99 -24.11 -4.03
CA PRO A 227 28.42 -23.56 -2.73
C PRO A 227 28.13 -22.07 -2.55
N ALA A 228 28.01 -21.32 -3.65
CA ALA A 228 27.72 -19.90 -3.62
C ALA A 228 26.22 -19.59 -3.38
N PHE A 229 25.34 -20.60 -3.45
CA PHE A 229 23.92 -20.41 -3.25
C PHE A 229 23.55 -20.59 -1.78
N PRO A 230 23.21 -19.51 -1.06
CA PRO A 230 23.13 -19.53 0.39
C PRO A 230 21.81 -20.09 0.96
N PHE A 231 20.83 -20.39 0.13
CA PHE A 231 19.49 -20.78 0.60
C PHE A 231 19.47 -22.21 1.13
N GLN A 232 19.37 -22.37 2.44
CA GLN A 232 19.27 -23.64 3.13
C GLN A 232 18.75 -23.46 4.56
N GLY A 233 18.50 -24.55 5.23
CA GLY A 233 18.09 -24.57 6.64
C GLY A 233 16.59 -24.78 6.80
N ARG A 234 16.14 -24.82 8.04
CA ARG A 234 14.74 -25.03 8.41
C ARG A 234 14.11 -23.72 8.85
N PRO A 235 12.99 -23.27 8.27
CA PRO A 235 12.30 -22.08 8.77
C PRO A 235 11.61 -22.37 10.11
N GLN A 236 11.49 -21.33 10.94
CA GLN A 236 10.66 -21.39 12.15
C GLN A 236 9.18 -21.26 11.77
N LEU A 237 8.87 -20.38 10.82
CA LEU A 237 7.52 -20.12 10.32
C LEU A 237 7.48 -20.21 8.79
N LEU A 238 6.49 -20.96 8.27
CA LEU A 238 6.15 -20.97 6.86
C LEU A 238 4.85 -20.19 6.63
N TYR A 239 4.91 -19.15 5.83
CA TYR A 239 3.77 -18.33 5.45
C TYR A 239 3.33 -18.67 4.03
N LEU A 240 2.07 -19.12 3.87
CA LEU A 240 1.53 -19.60 2.59
C LEU A 240 0.09 -19.11 2.39
N ASP A 241 -0.47 -19.36 1.22
CA ASP A 241 -1.87 -19.06 0.96
C ASP A 241 -2.82 -20.06 1.64
N ASN A 242 -4.12 -19.76 1.63
CA ASN A 242 -5.15 -20.63 2.21
C ASN A 242 -5.65 -21.68 1.18
N GLY A 243 -4.72 -22.18 0.35
CA GLY A 243 -4.96 -23.15 -0.71
C GLY A 243 -5.08 -24.60 -0.23
N PRO A 244 -5.13 -25.55 -1.19
CA PRO A 244 -5.22 -26.99 -0.91
C PRO A 244 -4.05 -27.51 -0.08
N VAL A 245 -2.83 -27.01 -0.30
CA VAL A 245 -1.63 -27.41 0.44
C VAL A 245 -1.78 -27.18 1.93
N ALA A 246 -2.18 -25.97 2.35
CA ALA A 246 -2.34 -25.64 3.76
C ALA A 246 -3.43 -26.46 4.47
N LYS A 247 -4.44 -26.93 3.72
CA LYS A 247 -5.56 -27.74 4.22
C LYS A 247 -5.24 -29.22 4.27
N SER A 248 -4.16 -29.66 3.64
CA SER A 248 -3.77 -31.06 3.60
C SER A 248 -3.31 -31.55 4.97
N ARG A 249 -3.89 -32.65 5.44
CA ARG A 249 -3.45 -33.30 6.68
C ARG A 249 -2.01 -33.80 6.60
N VAL A 250 -1.59 -34.27 5.44
CA VAL A 250 -0.20 -34.71 5.21
C VAL A 250 0.76 -33.54 5.43
N PHE A 251 0.49 -32.40 4.80
CA PHE A 251 1.28 -31.20 5.00
C PHE A 251 1.36 -30.79 6.48
N GLN A 252 0.22 -30.71 7.15
CA GLN A 252 0.16 -30.30 8.56
C GLN A 252 0.94 -31.28 9.48
N THR A 253 0.81 -32.58 9.24
CA THR A 253 1.55 -33.61 10.00
C THR A 253 3.06 -33.48 9.80
N VAL A 254 3.52 -33.25 8.56
CA VAL A 254 4.94 -33.06 8.26
C VAL A 254 5.47 -31.77 8.90
N MET A 255 4.75 -30.65 8.81
CA MET A 255 5.15 -29.40 9.46
C MET A 255 5.28 -29.57 10.97
N GLN A 256 4.33 -30.27 11.60
CA GLN A 256 4.38 -30.56 13.02
C GLN A 256 5.59 -31.45 13.37
N ALA A 257 5.85 -32.49 12.60
CA ALA A 257 6.99 -33.39 12.80
C ALA A 257 8.33 -32.67 12.67
N LEU A 258 8.44 -31.72 11.75
CA LEU A 258 9.63 -30.90 11.57
C LEU A 258 9.74 -29.73 12.58
N GLY A 259 8.72 -29.50 13.41
CA GLY A 259 8.68 -28.35 14.32
C GLY A 259 8.64 -27.02 13.59
N ILE A 260 8.00 -26.95 12.42
CA ILE A 260 7.79 -25.75 11.63
C ILE A 260 6.38 -25.21 11.90
N ALA A 261 6.27 -24.02 12.44
CA ALA A 261 5.00 -23.31 12.52
C ALA A 261 4.55 -22.91 11.10
N TRP A 262 3.25 -22.89 10.84
CA TRP A 262 2.72 -22.43 9.57
C TRP A 262 1.53 -21.49 9.76
N GLN A 263 1.40 -20.52 8.89
CA GLN A 263 0.34 -19.53 8.92
C GLN A 263 -0.15 -19.24 7.52
N THR A 264 -1.47 -19.18 7.37
CA THR A 264 -2.09 -18.78 6.11
C THR A 264 -2.57 -17.34 6.15
N HIS A 265 -2.85 -16.78 4.98
CA HIS A 265 -3.56 -15.52 4.91
C HIS A 265 -4.86 -15.56 5.69
N MET A 266 -5.14 -14.52 6.45
CA MET A 266 -6.48 -14.34 6.98
C MET A 266 -7.46 -14.22 5.80
N PRO A 267 -8.58 -14.95 5.82
CA PRO A 267 -9.62 -14.77 4.83
C PRO A 267 -10.04 -13.30 4.81
N ALA A 268 -10.38 -12.77 3.63
CA ALA A 268 -10.94 -11.43 3.51
C ALA A 268 -12.05 -11.27 4.55
N GLY A 269 -11.98 -10.21 5.35
CA GLY A 269 -13.00 -9.95 6.37
C GLY A 269 -14.38 -9.86 5.72
N LYS A 270 -15.46 -10.06 6.49
CA LYS A 270 -16.85 -9.96 6.01
C LYS A 270 -17.18 -8.62 5.37
N ASP A 271 -16.36 -7.61 5.59
CA ASP A 271 -16.43 -6.27 5.03
C ASP A 271 -15.77 -6.13 3.64
N GLY A 272 -15.23 -7.23 3.06
CA GLY A 272 -14.59 -7.25 1.75
C GLY A 272 -13.22 -6.58 1.71
N THR A 273 -12.67 -6.17 2.84
CA THR A 273 -11.32 -5.60 2.91
C THR A 273 -10.29 -6.70 2.68
N ARG A 274 -9.60 -6.65 1.54
CA ARG A 274 -8.46 -7.53 1.23
C ARG A 274 -7.23 -7.08 2.02
N VAL A 275 -7.17 -7.42 3.30
CA VAL A 275 -6.05 -7.04 4.18
C VAL A 275 -4.74 -7.75 3.76
N THR A 276 -4.80 -8.79 2.93
CA THR A 276 -3.74 -9.80 2.84
C THR A 276 -2.98 -9.87 1.52
N ALA A 277 -3.49 -9.28 0.43
CA ALA A 277 -2.80 -9.33 -0.87
C ALA A 277 -1.40 -8.66 -0.86
N ARG A 278 -1.14 -7.76 0.08
CA ARG A 278 0.15 -7.06 0.20
C ARG A 278 1.17 -7.79 1.07
N SER A 279 0.77 -8.79 1.83
CA SER A 279 1.68 -9.53 2.73
C SER A 279 2.59 -10.51 1.98
N LYS A 280 2.25 -10.90 0.74
CA LYS A 280 3.05 -11.77 -0.14
C LYS A 280 3.95 -11.03 -1.14
N GLY A 281 4.08 -9.73 -1.06
CA GLY A 281 4.86 -8.94 -2.03
C GLY A 281 6.32 -9.39 -2.19
N LYS A 282 6.88 -10.08 -1.19
CA LYS A 282 8.25 -10.60 -1.26
C LYS A 282 8.33 -11.84 -2.15
N VAL A 283 7.36 -12.78 -2.08
CA VAL A 283 7.36 -13.99 -2.91
C VAL A 283 6.82 -13.76 -4.33
N GLU A 284 6.03 -12.71 -4.55
CA GLU A 284 5.54 -12.35 -5.89
C GLU A 284 6.64 -11.79 -6.81
N ARG A 285 7.61 -11.08 -6.23
CA ARG A 285 8.70 -10.45 -6.99
C ARG A 285 9.61 -11.46 -7.71
N PRO A 286 10.11 -12.54 -7.08
CA PRO A 286 10.87 -13.58 -7.76
C PRO A 286 10.14 -14.20 -8.94
N PHE A 287 8.83 -14.49 -8.81
CA PHE A 287 8.03 -15.00 -9.92
C PHE A 287 8.10 -14.09 -11.14
N ARG A 288 7.87 -12.80 -10.95
CA ARG A 288 7.94 -11.85 -12.06
C ARG A 288 9.32 -11.84 -12.69
N THR A 289 10.38 -11.77 -11.89
CA THR A 289 11.75 -11.73 -12.39
C THR A 289 12.10 -12.99 -13.20
N VAL A 290 11.77 -14.17 -12.65
CA VAL A 290 12.04 -15.45 -13.34
C VAL A 290 11.21 -15.58 -14.60
N LYS A 291 9.91 -15.27 -14.57
CA LYS A 291 9.06 -15.35 -15.76
C LYS A 291 9.54 -14.39 -16.85
N GLU A 292 9.87 -13.15 -16.52
CA GLU A 292 10.43 -12.18 -17.47
C GLU A 292 11.76 -12.68 -18.08
N ALA A 293 12.68 -13.22 -17.28
CA ALA A 293 13.95 -13.75 -17.74
C ALA A 293 13.74 -15.00 -18.60
N HIS A 294 12.93 -15.96 -18.14
CA HIS A 294 12.68 -17.20 -18.86
C HIS A 294 11.91 -16.97 -20.16
N GLU A 295 10.90 -16.11 -20.19
CA GLU A 295 10.19 -15.74 -21.41
C GLU A 295 11.14 -15.13 -22.45
N THR A 296 12.07 -14.30 -22.01
CA THR A 296 13.09 -13.74 -22.91
C THR A 296 14.04 -14.83 -23.43
N LEU A 297 14.53 -15.71 -22.57
CA LEU A 297 15.43 -16.79 -22.93
C LEU A 297 14.73 -17.89 -23.75
N TYR A 298 13.44 -18.13 -23.52
CA TYR A 298 12.63 -19.10 -24.22
C TYR A 298 12.64 -18.90 -25.75
N HIS A 299 12.74 -17.67 -26.21
CA HIS A 299 12.87 -17.37 -27.64
C HIS A 299 14.22 -17.81 -28.24
N PHE A 300 15.24 -18.01 -27.42
CA PHE A 300 16.59 -18.37 -27.83
C PHE A 300 17.00 -19.79 -27.42
N HIS A 301 16.48 -20.23 -26.27
CA HIS A 301 16.79 -21.52 -25.67
C HIS A 301 15.56 -22.10 -24.97
N GLN A 302 14.99 -23.16 -25.56
CA GLN A 302 13.87 -23.88 -24.96
C GLN A 302 14.39 -25.06 -24.14
N PRO A 303 14.05 -25.19 -22.85
CA PRO A 303 14.35 -26.41 -22.11
C PRO A 303 13.41 -27.54 -22.63
N ASP A 304 13.98 -28.70 -22.89
CA ASP A 304 13.24 -29.87 -23.31
C ASP A 304 12.64 -30.65 -22.13
N THR A 305 13.21 -30.49 -20.94
CA THR A 305 12.86 -31.24 -19.75
C THR A 305 12.72 -30.34 -18.52
N GLU A 306 11.99 -30.81 -17.50
CA GLU A 306 11.91 -30.19 -16.18
C GLU A 306 13.31 -29.96 -15.57
N ALA A 307 14.21 -30.95 -15.72
CA ALA A 307 15.57 -30.85 -15.19
C ALA A 307 16.36 -29.72 -15.85
N GLN A 308 16.27 -29.56 -17.18
CA GLN A 308 16.91 -28.45 -17.87
C GLN A 308 16.30 -27.08 -17.49
N ALA A 309 14.99 -27.02 -17.31
CA ALA A 309 14.33 -25.81 -16.84
C ALA A 309 14.85 -25.41 -15.45
N ASN A 310 15.05 -26.36 -14.55
CA ASN A 310 15.58 -26.12 -13.21
C ASN A 310 17.08 -25.76 -13.23
N GLU A 311 17.87 -26.32 -14.14
CA GLU A 311 19.27 -25.93 -14.31
C GLU A 311 19.41 -24.45 -14.69
N TRP A 312 18.48 -23.92 -15.46
CA TRP A 312 18.46 -22.49 -15.80
C TRP A 312 18.17 -21.57 -14.61
N LEU A 313 17.38 -22.02 -13.65
CA LEU A 313 17.10 -21.25 -12.43
C LEU A 313 18.33 -21.05 -11.55
N LEU A 314 19.36 -21.88 -11.71
CA LEU A 314 20.61 -21.82 -10.94
C LEU A 314 21.68 -20.93 -11.59
N ARG A 315 21.46 -20.48 -12.82
CA ARG A 315 22.35 -19.58 -13.57
C ARG A 315 21.94 -18.12 -13.43
#